data_51bedd04044e5d1dc6a7f4aae1fc47b8
#
_entry.id   51bedd04044e5d1dc6a7f4aae1fc47b8
#
_cell.length_a   1.000
_cell.length_b   1.000
_cell.length_c   1.000
_cell.angle_alpha   90.00
_cell.angle_beta   90.00
_cell.angle_gamma   90.00
#
_symmetry.space_group_name_H-M   'P 1'
#
loop_
_entity.id
_entity.type
_entity.pdbx_description
1 polymer ?
#
loop_
_entity_poly.entity_id
_entity_poly.type
_entity_poly.pdbx_seq_one_letter_code
_entity_poly.pdbx_strand_id
1 'polypeptide(L)'
;MAEKQLSQAAQWDHEFVWHPFTQMQDWLAQEPVVIERGEGVYLIDENGKKYYDGVSSLWVNIHGHNHPVLNQALKDQIDKIAHSTLLGLVSPPSAQLCKELVELAPEGLDKVFLSDDGSTAIEVAIKMAYQYRQQVGQTKKTKF
;
A
#
# COMPACT_ATOMS: atom_id res chain seq x y z
N MET A 1 8.93 -1.58 -41.15
CA MET A 1 9.38 -1.97 -39.82
C MET A 1 8.31 -2.92 -39.28
N ALA A 2 8.65 -4.14 -38.87
CA ALA A 2 7.66 -5.05 -38.31
C ALA A 2 7.07 -4.38 -37.05
N GLU A 3 5.75 -4.28 -36.91
CA GLU A 3 5.10 -3.89 -35.68
C GLU A 3 5.55 -4.87 -34.60
N LYS A 4 6.20 -4.35 -33.57
CA LYS A 4 6.59 -5.18 -32.44
C LYS A 4 5.30 -5.60 -31.72
N GLN A 5 5.02 -6.88 -31.71
CA GLN A 5 3.83 -7.40 -31.05
C GLN A 5 3.97 -7.20 -29.55
N LEU A 6 2.99 -6.55 -28.93
CA LEU A 6 2.93 -6.39 -27.47
C LEU A 6 2.94 -7.76 -26.76
N SER A 7 3.59 -7.83 -25.60
CA SER A 7 3.49 -9.00 -24.75
C SER A 7 2.04 -9.24 -24.27
N GLN A 8 1.74 -10.45 -23.83
CA GLN A 8 0.39 -10.77 -23.34
C GLN A 8 -0.03 -9.88 -22.16
N ALA A 9 0.90 -9.54 -21.26
CA ALA A 9 0.64 -8.66 -20.14
C ALA A 9 0.29 -7.23 -20.62
N ALA A 10 1.05 -6.70 -21.58
CA ALA A 10 0.79 -5.39 -22.17
C ALA A 10 -0.55 -5.33 -22.93
N GLN A 11 -0.95 -6.42 -23.60
CA GLN A 11 -2.26 -6.53 -24.25
C GLN A 11 -3.39 -6.49 -23.22
N TRP A 12 -3.29 -7.27 -22.14
CA TRP A 12 -4.28 -7.28 -21.04
C TRP A 12 -4.35 -5.92 -20.34
N ASP A 13 -3.23 -5.26 -20.16
CA ASP A 13 -3.19 -3.92 -19.56
C ASP A 13 -4.01 -2.93 -20.41
N HIS A 14 -3.77 -2.89 -21.72
CA HIS A 14 -4.50 -2.02 -22.64
C HIS A 14 -6.00 -2.33 -22.69
N GLU A 15 -6.38 -3.60 -22.58
CA GLU A 15 -7.78 -4.02 -22.73
C GLU A 15 -8.59 -3.85 -21.43
N PHE A 16 -7.97 -4.10 -20.27
CA PHE A 16 -8.71 -4.27 -19.02
C PHE A 16 -8.33 -3.32 -17.89
N VAL A 17 -7.21 -2.56 -17.99
CA VAL A 17 -6.72 -1.73 -16.89
C VAL A 17 -7.03 -0.25 -17.13
N TRP A 18 -7.64 0.39 -16.15
CA TRP A 18 -7.77 1.85 -16.13
C TRP A 18 -6.75 2.42 -15.14
N HIS A 19 -5.72 3.08 -15.68
CA HIS A 19 -4.64 3.64 -14.88
C HIS A 19 -5.06 4.91 -14.13
N PRO A 20 -4.68 5.07 -12.83
CA PRO A 20 -4.90 6.30 -12.09
C PRO A 20 -4.02 7.43 -12.66
N PHE A 21 -4.53 8.66 -12.57
CA PHE A 21 -3.82 9.88 -13.02
C PHE A 21 -3.27 9.83 -14.45
N THR A 22 -3.88 9.04 -15.33
CA THR A 22 -3.37 8.76 -16.67
C THR A 22 -4.39 9.17 -17.73
N GLN A 23 -3.91 9.88 -18.80
CA GLN A 23 -4.71 10.09 -20.00
C GLN A 23 -4.69 8.78 -20.81
N MET A 24 -5.79 8.05 -20.77
CA MET A 24 -5.85 6.69 -21.35
C MET A 24 -5.65 6.63 -22.86
N GLN A 25 -6.06 7.67 -23.62
CA GLN A 25 -5.80 7.72 -25.07
C GLN A 25 -4.31 7.76 -25.38
N ASP A 26 -3.54 8.53 -24.61
CA ASP A 26 -2.09 8.63 -24.76
C ASP A 26 -1.41 7.33 -24.30
N TRP A 27 -1.93 6.71 -23.23
CA TRP A 27 -1.44 5.42 -22.73
C TRP A 27 -1.59 4.32 -23.77
N LEU A 28 -2.76 4.18 -24.36
CA LEU A 28 -3.04 3.16 -25.40
C LEU A 28 -2.25 3.37 -26.70
N ALA A 29 -1.72 4.56 -26.93
CA ALA A 29 -0.86 4.86 -28.08
C ALA A 29 0.61 4.47 -27.87
N GLN A 30 0.99 4.03 -26.67
CA GLN A 30 2.37 3.71 -26.28
C GLN A 30 2.55 2.21 -26.01
N GLU A 31 3.78 1.72 -26.16
CA GLU A 31 4.15 0.41 -25.65
C GLU A 31 4.43 0.53 -24.13
N PRO A 32 3.66 -0.12 -23.26
CA PRO A 32 3.87 -0.01 -21.81
C PRO A 32 5.15 -0.73 -21.39
N VAL A 33 5.79 -0.23 -20.35
CA VAL A 33 6.92 -0.92 -19.71
C VAL A 33 6.35 -1.96 -18.73
N VAL A 34 6.48 -3.23 -19.08
CA VAL A 34 6.00 -4.34 -18.27
C VAL A 34 7.08 -4.74 -17.26
N ILE A 35 6.89 -4.40 -15.99
CA ILE A 35 7.81 -4.75 -14.92
C ILE A 35 7.53 -6.17 -14.45
N GLU A 36 8.55 -7.03 -14.52
CA GLU A 36 8.46 -8.44 -14.12
C GLU A 36 9.01 -8.69 -12.71
N ARG A 37 10.06 -7.97 -12.33
CA ARG A 37 10.70 -8.15 -11.02
C ARG A 37 11.41 -6.90 -10.52
N GLY A 38 11.78 -6.91 -9.24
CA GLY A 38 12.56 -5.86 -8.62
C GLY A 38 13.75 -6.42 -7.85
N GLU A 39 14.85 -5.66 -7.76
CA GLU A 39 16.06 -6.03 -7.04
C GLU A 39 16.75 -4.78 -6.48
N GLY A 40 16.81 -4.66 -5.16
CA GLY A 40 17.38 -3.47 -4.51
C GLY A 40 16.66 -2.19 -4.97
N VAL A 41 17.36 -1.30 -5.65
CA VAL A 41 16.80 -0.03 -6.18
C VAL A 41 16.33 -0.13 -7.62
N TYR A 42 16.31 -1.32 -8.20
CA TYR A 42 15.96 -1.51 -9.61
C TYR A 42 14.61 -2.18 -9.79
N LEU A 43 13.84 -1.67 -10.73
CA LEU A 43 12.77 -2.37 -11.43
C LEU A 43 13.35 -2.98 -12.71
N ILE A 44 12.91 -4.17 -13.06
CA ILE A 44 13.42 -4.92 -14.21
C ILE A 44 12.24 -5.35 -15.07
N ASP A 45 12.25 -4.93 -16.33
CA ASP A 45 11.18 -5.27 -17.25
C ASP A 45 11.30 -6.70 -17.82
N GLU A 46 10.28 -7.13 -18.54
CA GLU A 46 10.19 -8.45 -19.18
C GLU A 46 11.31 -8.73 -20.19
N ASN A 47 12.02 -7.69 -20.65
CA ASN A 47 13.18 -7.80 -21.56
C ASN A 47 14.51 -7.79 -20.78
N GLY A 48 14.47 -7.73 -19.45
CA GLY A 48 15.65 -7.67 -18.58
C GLY A 48 16.30 -6.29 -18.45
N LYS A 49 15.70 -5.25 -19.00
CA LYS A 49 16.21 -3.88 -18.86
C LYS A 49 15.94 -3.37 -17.45
N LYS A 50 16.95 -2.73 -16.86
CA LYS A 50 16.90 -2.17 -15.51
C LYS A 50 16.54 -0.69 -15.53
N TYR A 51 15.66 -0.29 -14.61
CA TYR A 51 15.28 1.09 -14.36
C TYR A 51 15.50 1.41 -12.88
N TYR A 52 16.01 2.60 -12.57
CA TYR A 52 16.06 3.06 -11.18
C TYR A 52 14.66 3.42 -10.69
N ASP A 53 14.25 2.83 -9.58
CA ASP A 53 13.02 3.20 -8.89
C ASP A 53 13.26 4.41 -7.98
N GLY A 54 13.40 5.58 -8.58
CA GLY A 54 13.74 6.83 -7.88
C GLY A 54 12.63 7.41 -7.03
N VAL A 55 11.42 6.86 -7.11
CA VAL A 55 10.26 7.27 -6.33
C VAL A 55 9.75 6.17 -5.38
N SER A 56 10.53 5.10 -5.21
CA SER A 56 10.22 3.97 -4.32
C SER A 56 8.83 3.38 -4.58
N SER A 57 8.49 3.15 -5.86
CA SER A 57 7.18 2.67 -6.33
C SER A 57 6.02 3.45 -5.70
N LEU A 58 6.10 4.76 -5.77
CA LEU A 58 5.20 5.75 -5.17
C LEU A 58 5.23 5.71 -3.63
N TRP A 59 6.45 5.91 -3.08
CA TRP A 59 6.77 6.19 -1.66
C TRP A 59 6.63 5.02 -0.68
N VAL A 60 6.37 3.81 -1.14
CA VAL A 60 6.10 2.68 -0.24
C VAL A 60 7.28 1.72 -0.07
N ASN A 61 8.26 1.72 -0.98
CA ASN A 61 9.33 0.74 -1.01
C ASN A 61 10.64 1.27 -0.39
N ILE A 62 10.66 1.51 0.91
CA ILE A 62 11.75 2.18 1.63
C ILE A 62 13.01 1.32 1.82
N HIS A 63 12.90 -0.01 1.75
CA HIS A 63 14.04 -0.94 1.96
C HIS A 63 14.55 -1.58 0.67
N GLY A 64 14.08 -1.09 -0.48
CA GLY A 64 14.33 -1.69 -1.79
C GLY A 64 13.50 -2.94 -2.06
N HIS A 65 13.55 -3.36 -3.33
CA HIS A 65 12.81 -4.52 -3.81
C HIS A 65 13.48 -5.82 -3.34
N ASN A 66 12.68 -6.82 -3.04
CA ASN A 66 13.13 -8.16 -2.67
C ASN A 66 14.11 -8.20 -1.47
N HIS A 67 13.87 -7.36 -0.47
CA HIS A 67 14.69 -7.37 0.73
C HIS A 67 14.58 -8.74 1.44
N PRO A 68 15.69 -9.48 1.62
CA PRO A 68 15.63 -10.90 2.02
C PRO A 68 15.01 -11.09 3.41
N VAL A 69 15.29 -10.22 4.37
CA VAL A 69 14.73 -10.31 5.73
C VAL A 69 13.22 -10.06 5.73
N LEU A 70 12.75 -9.06 4.97
CA LEU A 70 11.32 -8.76 4.88
C LEU A 70 10.57 -9.87 4.15
N ASN A 71 11.13 -10.37 3.05
CA ASN A 71 10.54 -11.49 2.33
C ASN A 71 10.45 -12.75 3.19
N GLN A 72 11.47 -13.03 4.00
CA GLN A 72 11.44 -14.20 4.89
C GLN A 72 10.40 -14.03 5.99
N ALA A 73 10.31 -12.85 6.61
CA ALA A 73 9.29 -12.57 7.63
C ALA A 73 7.86 -12.75 7.10
N LEU A 74 7.60 -12.31 5.85
CA LEU A 74 6.30 -12.54 5.20
C LEU A 74 6.02 -14.03 4.97
N LYS A 75 7.00 -14.79 4.46
CA LYS A 75 6.86 -16.24 4.25
C LYS A 75 6.58 -16.98 5.55
N ASP A 76 7.35 -16.67 6.60
CA ASP A 76 7.18 -17.29 7.91
C ASP A 76 5.80 -16.99 8.53
N GLN A 77 5.24 -15.81 8.25
CA GLN A 77 3.91 -15.45 8.71
C GLN A 77 2.81 -16.13 7.89
N ILE A 78 2.97 -16.23 6.57
CA ILE A 78 2.04 -16.93 5.68
C ILE A 78 1.94 -18.41 6.07
N ASP A 79 3.05 -19.05 6.40
CA ASP A 79 3.09 -20.46 6.84
C ASP A 79 2.35 -20.71 8.18
N LYS A 80 2.18 -19.65 9.00
CA LYS A 80 1.38 -19.70 10.24
C LYS A 80 -0.08 -19.41 9.98
N ILE A 81 -0.35 -18.23 9.45
CA ILE A 81 -1.68 -17.74 9.07
C ILE A 81 -1.53 -16.47 8.22
N ALA A 82 -2.13 -16.47 7.04
CA ALA A 82 -2.10 -15.33 6.13
C ALA A 82 -3.04 -14.20 6.57
N HIS A 83 -4.20 -14.54 7.16
CA HIS A 83 -5.19 -13.55 7.60
C HIS A 83 -5.97 -14.06 8.81
N SER A 84 -6.25 -13.12 9.75
CA SER A 84 -7.32 -13.25 10.73
C SER A 84 -7.93 -11.88 11.02
N THR A 85 -9.15 -11.85 11.57
CA THR A 85 -9.80 -10.59 11.93
C THR A 85 -9.34 -10.08 13.29
N LEU A 86 -9.36 -8.74 13.48
CA LEU A 86 -9.27 -8.11 14.80
C LEU A 86 -10.66 -7.89 15.45
N LEU A 87 -11.74 -8.30 14.80
CA LEU A 87 -13.09 -8.21 15.34
C LEU A 87 -13.30 -9.32 16.38
N GLY A 88 -12.98 -9.00 17.61
CA GLY A 88 -13.09 -9.92 18.75
C GLY A 88 -11.94 -10.94 18.90
N LEU A 89 -10.94 -10.89 18.00
CA LEU A 89 -9.75 -11.74 18.05
C LEU A 89 -8.48 -10.90 18.18
N VAL A 90 -7.37 -11.52 18.55
CA VAL A 90 -6.05 -10.89 18.66
C VAL A 90 -5.08 -11.60 17.73
N SER A 91 -4.33 -10.82 16.97
CA SER A 91 -3.21 -11.29 16.17
C SER A 91 -1.90 -10.83 16.80
N PRO A 92 -0.95 -11.74 17.14
CA PRO A 92 0.32 -11.35 17.75
C PRO A 92 1.10 -10.30 16.96
N PRO A 93 1.28 -10.40 15.62
CA PRO A 93 1.98 -9.35 14.86
C PRO A 93 1.30 -7.98 14.94
N SER A 94 -0.05 -7.94 14.88
CA SER A 94 -0.78 -6.67 14.98
C SER A 94 -0.66 -6.04 16.35
N ALA A 95 -0.73 -6.85 17.42
CA ALA A 95 -0.58 -6.36 18.80
C ALA A 95 0.84 -5.83 19.05
N GLN A 96 1.86 -6.52 18.57
CA GLN A 96 3.25 -6.10 18.66
C GLN A 96 3.47 -4.78 17.91
N LEU A 97 3.02 -4.68 16.66
CA LEU A 97 3.12 -3.45 15.87
C LEU A 97 2.46 -2.26 16.60
N CYS A 98 1.24 -2.45 17.12
CA CYS A 98 0.55 -1.39 17.84
C CYS A 98 1.32 -0.95 19.09
N LYS A 99 1.92 -1.90 19.83
CA LYS A 99 2.77 -1.59 20.99
C LYS A 99 3.98 -0.73 20.59
N GLU A 100 4.72 -1.15 19.57
CA GLU A 100 5.90 -0.44 19.08
C GLU A 100 5.55 0.97 18.56
N LEU A 101 4.41 1.13 17.87
CA LEU A 101 3.93 2.43 17.42
C LEU A 101 3.59 3.36 18.58
N VAL A 102 2.96 2.85 19.64
CA VAL A 102 2.67 3.66 20.84
C VAL A 102 3.96 4.09 21.55
N GLU A 103 4.97 3.22 21.62
CA GLU A 103 6.27 3.55 22.23
C GLU A 103 7.04 4.65 21.47
N LEU A 104 6.79 4.78 20.15
CA LEU A 104 7.37 5.83 19.31
C LEU A 104 6.51 7.11 19.25
N ALA A 105 5.25 7.03 19.63
CA ALA A 105 4.31 8.14 19.53
C ALA A 105 4.55 9.18 20.65
N PRO A 106 4.14 10.44 20.44
CA PRO A 106 4.11 11.43 21.52
C PRO A 106 3.23 10.99 22.71
N GLU A 107 3.56 11.46 23.91
CA GLU A 107 2.80 11.18 25.13
C GLU A 107 1.30 11.50 24.95
N GLY A 108 0.44 10.63 25.43
CA GLY A 108 -1.02 10.74 25.32
C GLY A 108 -1.62 10.05 24.08
N LEU A 109 -0.80 9.53 23.16
CA LEU A 109 -1.22 8.69 22.04
C LEU A 109 -0.97 7.21 22.39
N ASP A 110 -1.89 6.58 23.10
CA ASP A 110 -1.72 5.27 23.73
C ASP A 110 -2.53 4.14 23.07
N LYS A 111 -3.19 4.42 21.95
CA LYS A 111 -3.96 3.45 21.16
C LYS A 111 -3.73 3.63 19.66
N VAL A 112 -3.70 2.52 18.94
CA VAL A 112 -3.57 2.48 17.49
C VAL A 112 -4.83 1.86 16.87
N PHE A 113 -5.36 2.52 15.84
CA PHE A 113 -6.37 1.95 14.95
C PHE A 113 -5.72 1.68 13.61
N LEU A 114 -5.75 0.44 13.16
CA LEU A 114 -5.20 0.03 11.87
C LEU A 114 -6.23 0.23 10.76
N SER A 115 -5.81 0.79 9.65
CA SER A 115 -6.61 1.08 8.46
C SER A 115 -5.82 0.74 7.20
N ASP A 116 -6.48 0.72 6.03
CA ASP A 116 -5.87 0.23 4.79
C ASP A 116 -4.85 1.21 4.20
N ASP A 117 -5.15 2.51 4.27
CA ASP A 117 -4.32 3.58 3.71
C ASP A 117 -4.48 4.91 4.47
N GLY A 118 -3.76 5.96 4.03
CA GLY A 118 -3.82 7.28 4.66
C GLY A 118 -5.19 7.94 4.56
N SER A 119 -5.90 7.79 3.44
CA SER A 119 -7.23 8.38 3.23
C SER A 119 -8.26 7.73 4.15
N THR A 120 -8.27 6.41 4.24
CA THR A 120 -9.16 5.68 5.15
C THR A 120 -8.83 5.97 6.61
N ALA A 121 -7.55 6.12 6.98
CA ALA A 121 -7.14 6.52 8.32
C ALA A 121 -7.69 7.90 8.71
N ILE A 122 -7.60 8.89 7.81
CA ILE A 122 -8.15 10.24 8.03
C ILE A 122 -9.68 10.20 8.12
N GLU A 123 -10.35 9.45 7.26
CA GLU A 123 -11.81 9.31 7.33
C GLU A 123 -12.26 8.71 8.67
N VAL A 124 -11.58 7.68 9.14
CA VAL A 124 -11.86 7.09 10.45
C VAL A 124 -11.59 8.08 11.58
N ALA A 125 -10.48 8.82 11.53
CA ALA A 125 -10.14 9.84 12.53
C ALA A 125 -11.22 10.94 12.62
N ILE A 126 -11.72 11.42 11.48
CA ILE A 126 -12.81 12.39 11.41
C ILE A 126 -14.09 11.83 12.05
N LYS A 127 -14.46 10.59 11.70
CA LYS A 127 -15.64 9.93 12.28
C LYS A 127 -15.51 9.72 13.79
N MET A 128 -14.35 9.30 14.27
CA MET A 128 -14.07 9.17 15.71
C MET A 128 -14.17 10.51 16.43
N ALA A 129 -13.56 11.57 15.88
CA ALA A 129 -13.61 12.90 16.47
C ALA A 129 -15.04 13.43 16.53
N TYR A 130 -15.82 13.27 15.46
CA TYR A 130 -17.24 13.64 15.45
C TYR A 130 -18.02 12.87 16.51
N GLN A 131 -17.95 11.56 16.51
CA GLN A 131 -18.69 10.69 17.43
C GLN A 131 -18.34 10.99 18.89
N TYR A 132 -17.06 11.17 19.20
CA TYR A 132 -16.61 11.58 20.53
C TYR A 132 -17.29 12.88 20.99
N ARG A 133 -17.31 13.92 20.12
CA ARG A 133 -17.94 15.22 20.46
C ARG A 133 -19.44 15.06 20.72
N GLN A 134 -20.14 14.22 19.97
CA GLN A 134 -21.56 13.94 20.21
C GLN A 134 -21.76 13.24 21.57
N GLN A 135 -20.96 12.24 21.87
CA GLN A 135 -21.06 11.43 23.09
C GLN A 135 -20.75 12.24 24.37
N VAL A 136 -19.84 13.21 24.31
CA VAL A 136 -19.55 14.10 25.45
C VAL A 136 -20.46 15.34 25.49
N GLY A 137 -21.56 15.37 24.76
CA GLY A 137 -22.58 16.44 24.79
C GLY A 137 -22.20 17.72 24.03
N GLN A 138 -21.10 17.72 23.26
CA GLN A 138 -20.70 18.88 22.44
C GLN A 138 -21.34 18.84 21.04
N THR A 139 -22.66 18.67 20.99
CA THR A 139 -23.43 18.38 19.77
C THR A 139 -23.39 19.46 18.70
N LYS A 140 -22.95 20.69 19.07
CA LYS A 140 -22.78 21.79 18.10
C LYS A 140 -21.46 21.72 17.31
N LYS A 141 -20.52 20.86 17.68
CA LYS A 141 -19.26 20.64 16.96
C LYS A 141 -19.48 19.65 15.83
N THR A 142 -19.88 20.17 14.67
CA THR A 142 -20.26 19.39 13.48
C THR A 142 -19.43 19.72 12.24
N LYS A 143 -18.46 20.64 12.34
CA LYS A 143 -17.60 21.07 11.21
C LYS A 143 -16.15 20.65 11.47
N PHE A 144 -15.49 20.26 10.39
CA PHE A 144 -14.06 19.96 10.30
C PHE A 144 -13.39 20.91 9.31
#